data_36aa38820849218407ac69dbc476a66b
#
_entry.id   36aa38820849218407ac69dbc476a66b
#
_cell.length_a   1.000
_cell.length_b   1.000
_cell.length_c   1.000
_cell.angle_alpha   90.00
_cell.angle_beta   90.00
_cell.angle_gamma   90.00
#
_symmetry.space_group_name_H-M   'P 1'
#
loop_
_entity.id
_entity.type
_entity.pdbx_description
1 polymer ?
#
loop_
_entity_poly.entity_id
_entity_poly.type
_entity_poly.pdbx_seq_one_letter_code
_entity_poly.pdbx_strand_id
1 'polypeptide(L)'
;MRTFERHANLNLLWIFPIIVPLGNILLSFYLQEWYWGLMDDVQLLRSGTNISERFVNYLAALIAFGHFNPTSAMRSAVIYTWFEHTPVMVHVAKWVEACLMLLAWGIAATRVSGKISALPIFISIALSFHYLYDTFFFLSTHEVIGLLFLGVALNGFLASVETVNRGTLYAFLALSICCLLIGLGAKEPMVSSGTALGISFLVLGVANKSIRSRALFISAIVLLLSVGYAFSLKIWVQSGYTASYSFSNIPKMLDSFTHWVRKDLLNHSPWIIIALLLVLPTSNQYLRTQARPVFTRKQLWGILTGLLLYSGYLLILLPWNTISYYAGPLGVFFAFPMAIFIAQVLPLSGSIIQVVVPIFALLFNMLVSQWALTRESLYHYDTQNLMSWIEGNPSFQNDARRKLVDCNAMEAAGAITSHLGRDFALDLPGFIYRGPNNYPPGRILIYTVRFGSPSDVFPVEEWTTLFYSKYWQVYLKL
;
A
#
# COMPACT_ATOMS: atom_id res chain seq x y z
N MET A 1 -7.25 26.81 -32.34
CA MET A 1 -6.98 25.43 -32.79
C MET A 1 -5.58 24.96 -32.42
N ARG A 2 -4.47 25.56 -32.83
CA ARG A 2 -3.09 25.11 -32.54
C ARG A 2 -2.74 24.96 -31.02
N THR A 3 -3.29 25.78 -30.15
CA THR A 3 -3.10 25.67 -28.71
C THR A 3 -3.83 24.48 -28.08
N PHE A 4 -5.02 24.14 -28.58
CA PHE A 4 -5.82 23.02 -28.12
C PHE A 4 -5.17 21.67 -28.50
N GLU A 5 -4.67 21.56 -29.73
CA GLU A 5 -3.95 20.38 -30.23
C GLU A 5 -2.63 20.16 -29.45
N ARG A 6 -1.91 21.24 -29.09
CA ARG A 6 -0.68 21.15 -28.29
C ARG A 6 -0.94 20.64 -26.88
N HIS A 7 -2.03 21.07 -26.24
CA HIS A 7 -2.39 20.57 -24.90
C HIS A 7 -2.90 19.12 -24.90
N ALA A 8 -3.61 18.72 -25.97
CA ALA A 8 -4.04 17.35 -26.15
C ALA A 8 -2.84 16.38 -26.28
N ASN A 9 -1.85 16.73 -27.09
CA ASN A 9 -0.65 15.92 -27.31
C ASN A 9 0.23 15.80 -26.08
N LEU A 10 0.33 16.83 -25.25
CA LEU A 10 1.07 16.77 -23.98
C LEU A 10 0.40 15.87 -22.95
N ASN A 11 -0.93 15.82 -22.90
CA ASN A 11 -1.65 14.91 -22.03
C ASN A 11 -1.44 13.44 -22.42
N LEU A 12 -1.30 13.15 -23.73
CA LEU A 12 -1.02 11.80 -24.22
C LEU A 12 0.34 11.29 -23.77
N LEU A 13 1.36 12.13 -23.64
CA LEU A 13 2.68 11.72 -23.15
C LEU A 13 2.64 11.19 -21.71
N TRP A 14 1.71 11.69 -20.89
CA TRP A 14 1.54 11.22 -19.52
C TRP A 14 0.81 9.88 -19.38
N ILE A 15 0.25 9.35 -20.48
CA ILE A 15 -0.43 8.04 -20.49
C ILE A 15 0.61 6.90 -20.45
N PHE A 16 1.73 7.04 -21.17
CA PHE A 16 2.75 5.99 -21.22
C PHE A 16 3.39 5.65 -19.87
N PRO A 17 3.78 6.62 -19.02
CA PRO A 17 4.26 6.35 -17.66
C PRO A 17 3.29 5.57 -16.76
N ILE A 18 2.02 5.45 -17.16
CA ILE A 18 0.97 4.73 -16.45
C ILE A 18 0.73 3.36 -17.06
N ILE A 19 0.43 3.32 -18.37
CA ILE A 19 0.02 2.09 -19.05
C ILE A 19 1.15 1.06 -19.07
N VAL A 20 2.39 1.50 -19.29
CA VAL A 20 3.52 0.56 -19.39
C VAL A 20 3.74 -0.18 -18.07
N PRO A 21 3.93 0.46 -16.89
CA PRO A 21 4.15 -0.28 -15.66
C PRO A 21 2.94 -1.11 -15.22
N LEU A 22 1.71 -0.58 -15.33
CA LEU A 22 0.51 -1.32 -14.95
C LEU A 22 0.23 -2.49 -15.90
N GLY A 23 0.49 -2.30 -17.19
CA GLY A 23 0.37 -3.36 -18.19
C GLY A 23 1.39 -4.47 -17.99
N ASN A 24 2.63 -4.13 -17.65
CA ASN A 24 3.68 -5.12 -17.34
C ASN A 24 3.30 -5.96 -16.12
N ILE A 25 2.74 -5.36 -15.06
CA ILE A 25 2.26 -6.10 -13.89
C ILE A 25 1.14 -7.07 -14.30
N LEU A 26 0.13 -6.58 -15.01
CA LEU A 26 -1.00 -7.41 -15.45
C LEU A 26 -0.55 -8.53 -16.37
N LEU A 27 0.37 -8.25 -17.29
CA LEU A 27 0.93 -9.24 -18.19
C LEU A 27 1.73 -10.32 -17.43
N SER A 28 2.43 -9.95 -16.36
CA SER A 28 3.16 -10.90 -15.53
C SER A 28 2.24 -11.93 -14.87
N PHE A 29 1.02 -11.55 -14.50
CA PHE A 29 0.03 -12.48 -13.94
C PHE A 29 -0.44 -13.53 -14.95
N TYR A 30 -0.30 -13.24 -16.24
CA TYR A 30 -0.62 -14.19 -17.30
C TYR A 30 0.57 -15.05 -17.73
N LEU A 31 1.78 -14.51 -17.68
CA LEU A 31 2.97 -15.16 -18.23
C LEU A 31 3.67 -16.11 -17.27
N GLN A 32 3.38 -16.05 -15.98
CA GLN A 32 3.99 -16.91 -14.97
C GLN A 32 2.96 -17.43 -13.97
N GLU A 33 3.26 -18.53 -13.30
CA GLU A 33 2.48 -19.01 -12.18
C GLU A 33 2.69 -18.13 -10.96
N TRP A 34 1.59 -17.75 -10.33
CA TRP A 34 1.56 -16.97 -9.09
C TRP A 34 1.05 -17.82 -7.95
N TYR A 35 1.80 -17.87 -6.88
CA TYR A 35 1.48 -18.59 -5.66
C TYR A 35 0.91 -17.64 -4.60
N TRP A 36 0.37 -18.24 -3.55
CA TRP A 36 0.00 -17.48 -2.37
C TRP A 36 1.22 -16.79 -1.79
N GLY A 37 1.02 -15.56 -1.31
CA GLY A 37 2.09 -14.74 -0.75
C GLY A 37 2.59 -15.28 0.60
N LEU A 38 3.76 -14.79 1.00
CA LEU A 38 4.41 -15.14 2.27
C LEU A 38 3.84 -14.42 3.50
N MET A 39 2.73 -13.69 3.35
CA MET A 39 2.14 -12.96 4.47
C MET A 39 0.89 -13.72 4.98
N ASP A 40 0.03 -13.08 5.69
CA ASP A 40 -1.13 -13.64 6.39
C ASP A 40 -2.14 -14.43 5.53
N ASP A 41 -1.85 -14.65 4.25
CA ASP A 41 -2.71 -15.32 3.26
C ASP A 41 -3.22 -16.66 3.75
N VAL A 42 -2.38 -17.39 4.46
CA VAL A 42 -2.71 -18.71 4.99
C VAL A 42 -3.69 -18.70 6.13
N GLN A 43 -3.55 -17.72 7.03
CA GLN A 43 -4.53 -17.54 8.10
C GLN A 43 -5.92 -17.32 7.52
N LEU A 44 -5.97 -16.56 6.42
CA LEU A 44 -7.21 -16.30 5.69
C LEU A 44 -7.81 -17.53 5.05
N LEU A 45 -7.00 -18.37 4.41
CA LEU A 45 -7.46 -19.63 3.81
C LEU A 45 -7.97 -20.62 4.86
N ARG A 46 -7.35 -20.65 6.04
CA ARG A 46 -7.71 -21.56 7.14
C ARG A 46 -8.83 -21.03 8.02
N SER A 47 -9.20 -19.76 7.91
CA SER A 47 -10.16 -19.14 8.81
C SER A 47 -11.62 -19.61 8.64
N GLY A 48 -11.94 -20.34 7.58
CA GLY A 48 -13.29 -20.87 7.36
C GLY A 48 -13.55 -21.30 5.92
N THR A 49 -14.75 -21.77 5.65
CA THR A 49 -15.19 -22.25 4.33
C THR A 49 -16.13 -21.27 3.62
N ASN A 50 -16.74 -20.36 4.35
CA ASN A 50 -17.64 -19.34 3.82
C ASN A 50 -17.27 -17.93 4.33
N ILE A 51 -17.86 -16.90 3.69
CA ILE A 51 -17.54 -15.49 3.98
C ILE A 51 -17.75 -15.15 5.46
N SER A 52 -18.85 -15.61 6.07
CA SER A 52 -19.17 -15.29 7.45
C SER A 52 -18.17 -15.89 8.44
N GLU A 53 -17.84 -17.17 8.28
CA GLU A 53 -16.83 -17.85 9.10
C GLU A 53 -15.46 -17.21 8.95
N ARG A 54 -15.02 -16.95 7.73
CA ARG A 54 -13.74 -16.30 7.44
C ARG A 54 -13.67 -14.92 8.05
N PHE A 55 -14.72 -14.13 7.92
CA PHE A 55 -14.79 -12.80 8.52
C PHE A 55 -14.65 -12.85 10.04
N VAL A 56 -15.48 -13.65 10.71
CA VAL A 56 -15.50 -13.73 12.17
C VAL A 56 -14.18 -14.26 12.72
N ASN A 57 -13.70 -15.37 12.16
CA ASN A 57 -12.48 -16.02 12.65
C ASN A 57 -11.23 -15.18 12.37
N TYR A 58 -11.16 -14.54 11.18
CA TYR A 58 -10.03 -13.70 10.85
C TYR A 58 -10.03 -12.39 11.68
N LEU A 59 -11.20 -11.77 11.86
CA LEU A 59 -11.31 -10.59 12.72
C LEU A 59 -10.94 -10.92 14.18
N ALA A 60 -11.38 -12.08 14.70
CA ALA A 60 -11.01 -12.54 16.03
C ALA A 60 -9.49 -12.76 16.15
N ALA A 61 -8.86 -13.36 15.13
CA ALA A 61 -7.41 -13.52 15.09
C ALA A 61 -6.70 -12.15 15.07
N LEU A 62 -7.14 -11.22 14.23
CA LEU A 62 -6.59 -9.86 14.20
C LEU A 62 -6.68 -9.18 15.57
N ILE A 63 -7.83 -9.25 16.25
CA ILE A 63 -8.01 -8.68 17.60
C ILE A 63 -7.05 -9.33 18.60
N ALA A 64 -6.87 -10.65 18.55
CA ALA A 64 -5.93 -11.37 19.40
C ALA A 64 -4.48 -10.93 19.17
N PHE A 65 -4.11 -10.57 17.94
CA PHE A 65 -2.79 -10.00 17.61
C PHE A 65 -2.68 -8.49 17.89
N GLY A 66 -3.74 -7.86 18.34
CA GLY A 66 -3.72 -6.44 18.67
C GLY A 66 -4.16 -5.52 17.52
N HIS A 67 -4.94 -6.01 16.58
CA HIS A 67 -5.44 -5.25 15.43
C HIS A 67 -6.98 -5.24 15.41
N PHE A 68 -7.58 -4.11 15.01
CA PHE A 68 -9.02 -4.02 14.78
C PHE A 68 -9.28 -3.46 13.38
N ASN A 69 -9.30 -4.36 12.38
CA ASN A 69 -9.38 -4.01 10.97
C ASN A 69 -10.59 -4.70 10.30
N PRO A 70 -11.84 -4.33 10.66
CA PRO A 70 -13.03 -5.04 10.19
C PRO A 70 -13.22 -4.96 8.67
N THR A 71 -12.87 -3.83 8.04
CA THR A 71 -12.95 -3.69 6.58
C THR A 71 -12.01 -4.66 5.87
N SER A 72 -10.78 -4.77 6.35
CA SER A 72 -9.80 -5.70 5.79
C SER A 72 -10.19 -7.14 6.00
N ALA A 73 -10.72 -7.47 7.18
CA ALA A 73 -11.24 -8.80 7.46
C ALA A 73 -12.38 -9.18 6.50
N MET A 74 -13.34 -8.28 6.27
CA MET A 74 -14.45 -8.50 5.36
C MET A 74 -13.98 -8.62 3.90
N ARG A 75 -13.14 -7.70 3.44
CA ARG A 75 -12.56 -7.75 2.09
C ARG A 75 -11.85 -9.08 1.85
N SER A 76 -11.01 -9.49 2.78
CA SER A 76 -10.27 -10.73 2.67
C SER A 76 -11.19 -11.94 2.68
N ALA A 77 -12.18 -11.98 3.57
CA ALA A 77 -13.18 -13.05 3.60
C ALA A 77 -13.90 -13.22 2.25
N VAL A 78 -14.28 -12.11 1.61
CA VAL A 78 -14.94 -12.16 0.29
C VAL A 78 -13.99 -12.67 -0.79
N ILE A 79 -12.81 -12.06 -0.94
CA ILE A 79 -11.89 -12.39 -2.02
C ILE A 79 -11.37 -13.82 -1.90
N TYR A 80 -10.99 -14.25 -0.70
CA TYR A 80 -10.46 -15.60 -0.49
C TYR A 80 -11.55 -16.69 -0.58
N THR A 81 -12.81 -16.36 -0.32
CA THR A 81 -13.91 -17.31 -0.55
C THR A 81 -14.20 -17.48 -2.04
N TRP A 82 -14.14 -16.39 -2.82
CA TRP A 82 -14.40 -16.44 -4.25
C TRP A 82 -13.27 -17.05 -5.07
N PHE A 83 -12.02 -16.87 -4.63
CA PHE A 83 -10.83 -17.24 -5.40
C PHE A 83 -9.90 -18.21 -4.67
N GLU A 84 -10.43 -19.01 -3.73
CA GLU A 84 -9.66 -19.93 -2.88
C GLU A 84 -8.68 -20.83 -3.65
N HIS A 85 -9.06 -21.27 -4.84
CA HIS A 85 -8.25 -22.18 -5.66
C HIS A 85 -7.45 -21.49 -6.77
N THR A 86 -7.52 -20.16 -6.86
CA THR A 86 -6.90 -19.40 -7.95
C THR A 86 -6.12 -18.20 -7.43
N PRO A 87 -4.90 -18.39 -6.89
CA PRO A 87 -4.09 -17.30 -6.34
C PRO A 87 -3.93 -16.12 -7.30
N VAL A 88 -3.75 -16.39 -8.58
CA VAL A 88 -3.63 -15.36 -9.61
C VAL A 88 -4.83 -14.41 -9.66
N MET A 89 -6.04 -14.91 -9.41
CA MET A 89 -7.26 -14.08 -9.40
C MET A 89 -7.29 -13.14 -8.19
N VAL A 90 -6.68 -13.54 -7.07
CA VAL A 90 -6.52 -12.65 -5.91
C VAL A 90 -5.53 -11.53 -6.23
N HIS A 91 -4.43 -11.82 -6.92
CA HIS A 91 -3.49 -10.81 -7.42
C HIS A 91 -4.16 -9.84 -8.41
N VAL A 92 -4.98 -10.35 -9.35
CA VAL A 92 -5.76 -9.52 -10.28
C VAL A 92 -6.75 -8.62 -9.52
N ALA A 93 -7.48 -9.15 -8.53
CA ALA A 93 -8.36 -8.34 -7.69
C ALA A 93 -7.60 -7.22 -6.96
N LYS A 94 -6.43 -7.53 -6.42
CA LYS A 94 -5.55 -6.56 -5.78
C LYS A 94 -5.06 -5.48 -6.75
N TRP A 95 -4.71 -5.88 -7.97
CA TRP A 95 -4.33 -4.95 -9.03
C TRP A 95 -5.48 -3.99 -9.38
N VAL A 96 -6.71 -4.51 -9.50
CA VAL A 96 -7.90 -3.69 -9.73
C VAL A 96 -8.11 -2.69 -8.58
N GLU A 97 -8.04 -3.15 -7.33
CA GLU A 97 -8.15 -2.27 -6.15
C GLU A 97 -7.12 -1.13 -6.19
N ALA A 98 -5.87 -1.45 -6.51
CA ALA A 98 -4.80 -0.45 -6.60
C ALA A 98 -5.03 0.54 -7.74
N CYS A 99 -5.49 0.08 -8.90
CA CYS A 99 -5.86 0.97 -10.01
C CYS A 99 -7.03 1.90 -9.64
N LEU A 100 -8.05 1.38 -8.95
CA LEU A 100 -9.18 2.20 -8.47
C LEU A 100 -8.74 3.21 -7.42
N MET A 101 -7.83 2.84 -6.52
CA MET A 101 -7.22 3.74 -5.55
C MET A 101 -6.48 4.88 -6.24
N LEU A 102 -5.60 4.57 -7.20
CA LEU A 102 -4.87 5.57 -7.97
C LEU A 102 -5.82 6.50 -8.72
N LEU A 103 -6.88 5.96 -9.30
CA LEU A 103 -7.91 6.75 -10.01
C LEU A 103 -8.64 7.68 -9.04
N ALA A 104 -9.07 7.21 -7.87
CA ALA A 104 -9.79 8.01 -6.89
C ALA A 104 -8.95 9.22 -6.42
N TRP A 105 -7.69 9.03 -6.10
CA TRP A 105 -6.79 10.11 -5.69
C TRP A 105 -6.41 11.04 -6.85
N GLY A 106 -6.23 10.51 -8.06
CA GLY A 106 -6.00 11.30 -9.26
C GLY A 106 -7.20 12.20 -9.63
N ILE A 107 -8.43 11.70 -9.45
CA ILE A 107 -9.65 12.51 -9.61
C ILE A 107 -9.68 13.62 -8.55
N ALA A 108 -9.33 13.33 -7.30
CA ALA A 108 -9.25 14.35 -6.25
C ALA A 108 -8.20 15.44 -6.61
N ALA A 109 -7.03 15.05 -7.09
CA ALA A 109 -6.00 15.98 -7.56
C ALA A 109 -6.51 16.86 -8.72
N THR A 110 -7.23 16.27 -9.67
CA THR A 110 -7.87 17.00 -10.78
C THR A 110 -8.90 18.00 -10.28
N ARG A 111 -9.76 17.62 -9.36
CA ARG A 111 -10.77 18.51 -8.79
C ARG A 111 -10.17 19.69 -8.04
N VAL A 112 -9.10 19.45 -7.29
CA VAL A 112 -8.40 20.48 -6.53
C VAL A 112 -7.60 21.40 -7.45
N SER A 113 -6.86 20.86 -8.40
CA SER A 113 -6.03 21.63 -9.33
C SER A 113 -6.87 22.40 -10.36
N GLY A 114 -8.07 21.92 -10.70
CA GLY A 114 -8.87 22.40 -11.82
C GLY A 114 -8.30 22.02 -13.17
N LYS A 115 -7.34 21.08 -13.25
CA LYS A 115 -6.68 20.65 -14.49
C LYS A 115 -6.71 19.13 -14.63
N ILE A 116 -7.20 18.65 -15.77
CA ILE A 116 -7.31 17.22 -16.07
C ILE A 116 -5.95 16.53 -16.12
N SER A 117 -4.88 17.25 -16.43
CA SER A 117 -3.51 16.74 -16.43
C SER A 117 -3.01 16.32 -15.03
N ALA A 118 -3.65 16.79 -13.95
CA ALA A 118 -3.27 16.38 -12.59
C ALA A 118 -3.51 14.89 -12.34
N LEU A 119 -4.50 14.26 -12.99
CA LEU A 119 -4.77 12.82 -12.84
C LEU A 119 -3.59 11.96 -13.35
N PRO A 120 -3.16 12.04 -14.62
CA PRO A 120 -2.06 11.22 -15.07
C PRO A 120 -0.73 11.59 -14.41
N ILE A 121 -0.51 12.86 -14.06
CA ILE A 121 0.68 13.27 -13.31
C ILE A 121 0.69 12.61 -11.93
N PHE A 122 -0.44 12.61 -11.21
CA PHE A 122 -0.58 11.95 -9.93
C PHE A 122 -0.23 10.46 -10.00
N ILE A 123 -0.86 9.74 -10.95
CA ILE A 123 -0.65 8.30 -11.10
C ILE A 123 0.83 8.01 -11.44
N SER A 124 1.43 8.80 -12.32
CA SER A 124 2.84 8.64 -12.70
C SER A 124 3.79 8.86 -11.53
N ILE A 125 3.52 9.87 -10.67
CA ILE A 125 4.33 10.11 -9.48
C ILE A 125 4.13 8.98 -8.47
N ALA A 126 2.90 8.54 -8.22
CA ALA A 126 2.62 7.44 -7.31
C ALA A 126 3.31 6.15 -7.74
N LEU A 127 3.27 5.81 -9.04
CA LEU A 127 3.95 4.64 -9.60
C LEU A 127 5.49 4.73 -9.60
N SER A 128 6.07 5.87 -9.32
CA SER A 128 7.51 5.99 -9.13
C SER A 128 8.00 5.50 -7.75
N PHE A 129 7.08 5.20 -6.84
CA PHE A 129 7.38 4.70 -5.52
C PHE A 129 7.48 3.18 -5.50
N HIS A 130 8.65 2.65 -5.22
CA HIS A 130 8.83 1.21 -5.20
C HIS A 130 7.98 0.49 -4.15
N TYR A 131 7.73 1.09 -2.98
CA TYR A 131 6.84 0.54 -1.96
C TYR A 131 5.37 0.47 -2.38
N LEU A 132 4.94 1.27 -3.36
CA LEU A 132 3.61 1.13 -3.90
C LEU A 132 3.43 -0.21 -4.63
N TYR A 133 4.50 -0.76 -5.20
CA TYR A 133 4.44 -2.06 -5.89
C TYR A 133 4.18 -3.20 -4.91
N ASP A 134 4.57 -3.09 -3.65
CA ASP A 134 4.21 -4.06 -2.63
C ASP A 134 2.68 -4.19 -2.49
N THR A 135 1.93 -3.12 -2.79
CA THR A 135 0.46 -3.16 -2.78
C THR A 135 -0.13 -4.01 -3.91
N PHE A 136 0.59 -4.26 -4.98
CA PHE A 136 0.15 -5.15 -6.06
C PHE A 136 0.48 -6.61 -5.80
N PHE A 137 1.57 -6.87 -5.10
CA PHE A 137 2.12 -8.22 -4.95
C PHE A 137 1.82 -8.86 -3.59
N PHE A 138 1.79 -8.09 -2.51
CA PHE A 138 1.45 -8.62 -1.19
C PHE A 138 -0.06 -8.62 -0.96
N LEU A 139 -0.66 -9.80 -0.96
CA LEU A 139 -2.12 -9.96 -0.90
C LEU A 139 -2.70 -9.49 0.44
N SER A 140 -1.95 -9.61 1.52
CA SER A 140 -2.34 -9.19 2.87
C SER A 140 -2.17 -7.70 3.17
N THR A 141 -1.66 -6.87 2.21
CA THR A 141 -1.59 -5.42 2.43
C THR A 141 -2.99 -4.81 2.38
N HIS A 142 -3.42 -4.25 3.50
CA HIS A 142 -4.75 -3.69 3.69
C HIS A 142 -4.83 -2.18 3.43
N GLU A 143 -3.69 -1.53 3.29
CA GLU A 143 -3.57 -0.08 3.08
C GLU A 143 -4.26 0.37 1.80
N VAL A 144 -4.26 -0.46 0.76
CA VAL A 144 -4.85 -0.12 -0.55
C VAL A 144 -6.35 0.15 -0.44
N ILE A 145 -7.08 -0.75 0.25
CA ILE A 145 -8.53 -0.58 0.41
C ILE A 145 -8.84 0.64 1.28
N GLY A 146 -8.03 0.88 2.31
CA GLY A 146 -8.13 2.09 3.14
C GLY A 146 -7.94 3.37 2.32
N LEU A 147 -6.88 3.42 1.52
CA LEU A 147 -6.59 4.54 0.64
C LEU A 147 -7.66 4.74 -0.45
N LEU A 148 -8.16 3.65 -1.04
CA LEU A 148 -9.24 3.72 -2.03
C LEU A 148 -10.45 4.44 -1.45
N PHE A 149 -10.97 3.95 -0.33
CA PHE A 149 -12.16 4.54 0.27
C PHE A 149 -11.92 5.93 0.85
N LEU A 150 -10.72 6.22 1.35
CA LEU A 150 -10.34 7.59 1.76
C LEU A 150 -10.31 8.55 0.57
N GLY A 151 -9.80 8.12 -0.59
CA GLY A 151 -9.81 8.90 -1.83
C GLY A 151 -11.22 9.15 -2.36
N VAL A 152 -12.10 8.13 -2.30
CA VAL A 152 -13.53 8.28 -2.67
C VAL A 152 -14.23 9.23 -1.69
N ALA A 153 -13.99 9.11 -0.38
CA ALA A 153 -14.54 10.01 0.63
C ALA A 153 -14.12 11.47 0.39
N LEU A 154 -12.83 11.70 0.11
CA LEU A 154 -12.33 13.04 -0.24
C LEU A 154 -13.05 13.63 -1.45
N ASN A 155 -13.23 12.85 -2.52
CA ASN A 155 -13.97 13.31 -3.71
C ASN A 155 -15.43 13.66 -3.39
N GLY A 156 -16.10 12.87 -2.59
CA GLY A 156 -17.49 13.12 -2.20
C GLY A 156 -17.62 14.33 -1.27
N PHE A 157 -16.70 14.52 -0.32
CA PHE A 157 -16.66 15.72 0.51
C PHE A 157 -16.40 16.99 -0.32
N LEU A 158 -15.49 16.94 -1.28
CA LEU A 158 -15.27 18.05 -2.22
C LEU A 158 -16.53 18.35 -3.02
N ALA A 159 -17.21 17.31 -3.54
CA ALA A 159 -18.48 17.48 -4.24
C ALA A 159 -19.57 18.09 -3.36
N SER A 160 -19.63 17.69 -2.08
CA SER A 160 -20.59 18.23 -1.11
C SER A 160 -20.35 19.71 -0.83
N VAL A 161 -19.10 20.15 -0.81
CA VAL A 161 -18.78 21.58 -0.61
C VAL A 161 -19.17 22.40 -1.84
N GLU A 162 -19.02 21.85 -3.03
CA GLU A 162 -19.22 22.54 -4.31
C GLU A 162 -20.68 22.58 -4.79
N THR A 163 -21.51 21.59 -4.42
CA THR A 163 -22.88 21.47 -4.92
C THR A 163 -23.84 22.48 -4.27
N VAL A 164 -24.79 22.99 -5.06
CA VAL A 164 -25.86 23.90 -4.61
C VAL A 164 -27.11 23.10 -4.24
N ASN A 165 -27.35 21.99 -4.91
CA ASN A 165 -28.56 21.18 -4.70
C ASN A 165 -28.47 20.43 -3.36
N ARG A 166 -29.49 20.61 -2.49
CA ARG A 166 -29.53 20.00 -1.15
C ARG A 166 -29.63 18.48 -1.20
N GLY A 167 -30.42 17.90 -2.10
CA GLY A 167 -30.54 16.44 -2.21
C GLY A 167 -29.21 15.80 -2.59
N THR A 168 -28.54 16.36 -3.62
CA THR A 168 -27.21 15.92 -4.06
C THR A 168 -26.15 16.13 -2.97
N LEU A 169 -26.24 17.21 -2.19
CA LEU A 169 -25.36 17.46 -1.04
C LEU A 169 -25.44 16.31 -0.02
N TYR A 170 -26.66 15.95 0.42
CA TYR A 170 -26.83 14.89 1.40
C TYR A 170 -26.40 13.53 0.87
N ALA A 171 -26.66 13.23 -0.40
CA ALA A 171 -26.22 11.99 -1.02
C ALA A 171 -24.67 11.86 -1.04
N PHE A 172 -23.98 12.91 -1.49
CA PHE A 172 -22.51 12.91 -1.46
C PHE A 172 -21.95 12.85 -0.04
N LEU A 173 -22.57 13.54 0.90
CA LEU A 173 -22.13 13.54 2.28
C LEU A 173 -22.30 12.15 2.92
N ALA A 174 -23.46 11.51 2.75
CA ALA A 174 -23.72 10.16 3.24
C ALA A 174 -22.75 9.14 2.64
N LEU A 175 -22.56 9.15 1.32
CA LEU A 175 -21.59 8.29 0.64
C LEU A 175 -20.17 8.50 1.17
N SER A 176 -19.77 9.76 1.36
CA SER A 176 -18.42 10.09 1.86
C SER A 176 -18.21 9.61 3.28
N ILE A 177 -19.22 9.72 4.15
CA ILE A 177 -19.18 9.23 5.53
C ILE A 177 -19.05 7.70 5.54
N CYS A 178 -19.85 6.99 4.73
CA CYS A 178 -19.72 5.53 4.60
C CYS A 178 -18.34 5.13 4.11
N CYS A 179 -17.83 5.77 3.05
CA CYS A 179 -16.48 5.51 2.54
C CYS A 179 -15.41 5.83 3.56
N LEU A 180 -15.53 6.93 4.33
CA LEU A 180 -14.59 7.25 5.39
C LEU A 180 -14.54 6.15 6.46
N LEU A 181 -15.68 5.67 6.92
CA LEU A 181 -15.77 4.59 7.93
C LEU A 181 -15.15 3.30 7.41
N ILE A 182 -15.42 2.93 6.16
CA ILE A 182 -14.79 1.78 5.49
C ILE A 182 -13.27 1.98 5.42
N GLY A 183 -12.81 3.16 5.04
CA GLY A 183 -11.38 3.49 4.95
C GLY A 183 -10.67 3.41 6.31
N LEU A 184 -11.27 3.97 7.36
CA LEU A 184 -10.75 3.91 8.74
C LEU A 184 -10.66 2.46 9.24
N GLY A 185 -11.67 1.64 8.92
CA GLY A 185 -11.73 0.22 9.31
C GLY A 185 -10.76 -0.70 8.56
N ALA A 186 -10.00 -0.19 7.61
CA ALA A 186 -9.07 -0.99 6.83
C ALA A 186 -7.74 -1.26 7.56
N LYS A 187 -7.18 -0.26 8.22
CA LYS A 187 -5.91 -0.35 8.94
C LYS A 187 -5.78 0.78 9.98
N GLU A 188 -5.20 0.49 11.14
CA GLU A 188 -5.09 1.47 12.25
C GLU A 188 -4.44 2.81 11.83
N PRO A 189 -3.36 2.86 11.03
CA PRO A 189 -2.76 4.11 10.60
C PRO A 189 -3.69 5.02 9.79
N MET A 190 -4.79 4.49 9.21
CA MET A 190 -5.77 5.31 8.49
C MET A 190 -6.49 6.32 9.38
N VAL A 191 -6.50 6.11 10.70
CA VAL A 191 -7.02 7.07 11.68
C VAL A 191 -6.29 8.41 11.60
N SER A 192 -4.96 8.39 11.47
CA SER A 192 -4.19 9.62 11.28
C SER A 192 -4.53 10.34 9.99
N SER A 193 -4.76 9.56 8.92
CA SER A 193 -5.17 10.11 7.62
C SER A 193 -6.56 10.75 7.71
N GLY A 194 -7.51 10.11 8.40
CA GLY A 194 -8.82 10.69 8.67
C GLY A 194 -8.71 11.98 9.50
N THR A 195 -7.89 11.97 10.55
CA THR A 195 -7.65 13.16 11.38
C THR A 195 -7.02 14.29 10.57
N ALA A 196 -5.99 14.01 9.77
CA ALA A 196 -5.35 14.98 8.88
C ALA A 196 -6.34 15.57 7.86
N LEU A 197 -7.22 14.74 7.31
CA LEU A 197 -8.28 15.16 6.42
C LEU A 197 -9.27 16.10 7.13
N GLY A 198 -9.69 15.76 8.35
CA GLY A 198 -10.57 16.62 9.18
C GLY A 198 -9.93 17.97 9.45
N ILE A 199 -8.67 18.02 9.83
CA ILE A 199 -7.90 19.27 10.04
C ILE A 199 -7.82 20.07 8.74
N SER A 200 -7.61 19.41 7.59
CA SER A 200 -7.54 20.11 6.31
C SER A 200 -8.87 20.80 5.95
N PHE A 201 -10.03 20.16 6.20
CA PHE A 201 -11.33 20.79 6.00
C PHE A 201 -11.60 21.92 7.01
N LEU A 202 -11.06 21.85 8.24
CA LEU A 202 -11.09 22.96 9.18
C LEU A 202 -10.38 24.18 8.59
N VAL A 203 -9.16 24.00 8.08
CA VAL A 203 -8.40 25.08 7.43
C VAL A 203 -9.14 25.64 6.22
N LEU A 204 -9.75 24.78 5.39
CA LEU A 204 -10.56 25.21 4.24
C LEU A 204 -11.74 26.10 4.67
N GLY A 205 -12.44 25.70 5.73
CA GLY A 205 -13.58 26.45 6.27
C GLY A 205 -13.17 27.79 6.86
N VAL A 206 -12.03 27.86 7.53
CA VAL A 206 -11.49 29.13 8.05
C VAL A 206 -11.06 30.06 6.92
N ALA A 207 -10.38 29.53 5.90
CA ALA A 207 -9.82 30.30 4.80
C ALA A 207 -10.86 30.78 3.78
N ASN A 208 -12.03 30.13 3.68
CA ASN A 208 -13.02 30.41 2.63
C ASN A 208 -14.42 30.64 3.20
N LYS A 209 -14.81 31.93 3.27
CA LYS A 209 -16.11 32.34 3.84
C LYS A 209 -17.32 31.77 3.12
N SER A 210 -17.25 31.57 1.76
CA SER A 210 -18.40 31.13 0.95
C SER A 210 -18.83 29.68 1.23
N ILE A 211 -17.91 28.84 1.67
CA ILE A 211 -18.14 27.40 1.93
C ILE A 211 -17.92 27.04 3.40
N ARG A 212 -17.70 28.05 4.25
CA ARG A 212 -17.26 27.91 5.64
C ARG A 212 -18.11 26.90 6.44
N SER A 213 -19.42 27.10 6.46
CA SER A 213 -20.32 26.25 7.28
C SER A 213 -20.25 24.77 6.85
N ARG A 214 -20.21 24.50 5.56
CA ARG A 214 -20.12 23.14 5.03
C ARG A 214 -18.76 22.49 5.33
N ALA A 215 -17.68 23.22 5.10
CA ALA A 215 -16.33 22.72 5.36
C ALA A 215 -16.09 22.46 6.85
N LEU A 216 -16.57 23.34 7.74
CA LEU A 216 -16.51 23.13 9.19
C LEU A 216 -17.37 21.94 9.65
N PHE A 217 -18.56 21.77 9.07
CA PHE A 217 -19.42 20.63 9.35
C PHE A 217 -18.76 19.31 8.92
N ILE A 218 -18.18 19.25 7.72
CA ILE A 218 -17.41 18.09 7.25
C ILE A 218 -16.23 17.82 8.17
N SER A 219 -15.46 18.86 8.52
CA SER A 219 -14.36 18.75 9.48
C SER A 219 -14.80 18.11 10.79
N ALA A 220 -15.88 18.61 11.38
CA ALA A 220 -16.39 18.09 12.65
C ALA A 220 -16.77 16.61 12.55
N ILE A 221 -17.48 16.20 11.48
CA ILE A 221 -17.85 14.80 11.26
C ILE A 221 -16.59 13.94 11.08
N VAL A 222 -15.65 14.34 10.23
CA VAL A 222 -14.44 13.57 9.94
C VAL A 222 -13.58 13.39 11.19
N LEU A 223 -13.42 14.46 11.99
CA LEU A 223 -12.68 14.39 13.26
C LEU A 223 -13.41 13.51 14.28
N LEU A 224 -14.72 13.66 14.42
CA LEU A 224 -15.52 12.84 15.34
C LEU A 224 -15.42 11.35 15.00
N LEU A 225 -15.53 11.00 13.72
CA LEU A 225 -15.42 9.60 13.27
C LEU A 225 -14.01 9.05 13.45
N SER A 226 -12.97 9.85 13.16
CA SER A 226 -11.58 9.43 13.35
C SER A 226 -11.24 9.20 14.82
N VAL A 227 -11.66 10.13 15.70
CA VAL A 227 -11.48 10.00 17.15
C VAL A 227 -12.32 8.85 17.71
N GLY A 228 -13.56 8.71 17.26
CA GLY A 228 -14.45 7.59 17.65
C GLY A 228 -13.85 6.23 17.26
N TYR A 229 -13.26 6.13 16.06
CA TYR A 229 -12.57 4.91 15.64
C TYR A 229 -11.31 4.66 16.46
N ALA A 230 -10.50 5.68 16.73
CA ALA A 230 -9.33 5.56 17.61
C ALA A 230 -9.72 5.07 19.01
N PHE A 231 -10.85 5.55 19.53
CA PHE A 231 -11.39 5.10 20.82
C PHE A 231 -11.85 3.64 20.76
N SER A 232 -12.51 3.24 19.67
CA SER A 232 -12.88 1.83 19.43
C SER A 232 -11.66 0.91 19.40
N LEU A 233 -10.56 1.32 18.76
CA LEU A 233 -9.30 0.57 18.79
C LEU A 233 -8.85 0.32 20.23
N LYS A 234 -8.90 1.33 21.09
CA LYS A 234 -8.47 1.20 22.49
C LYS A 234 -9.37 0.25 23.30
N ILE A 235 -10.66 0.15 22.96
CA ILE A 235 -11.60 -0.76 23.62
C ILE A 235 -11.39 -2.20 23.18
N TRP A 236 -11.28 -2.45 21.88
CA TRP A 236 -11.19 -3.79 21.30
C TRP A 236 -9.81 -4.40 21.40
N VAL A 237 -8.77 -3.57 21.42
CA VAL A 237 -7.38 -3.99 21.45
C VAL A 237 -6.78 -3.71 22.83
N GLN A 238 -6.92 -4.64 23.74
CA GLN A 238 -6.44 -4.50 25.12
C GLN A 238 -4.97 -4.91 25.32
N SER A 239 -4.43 -5.71 24.40
CA SER A 239 -3.04 -6.19 24.45
C SER A 239 -2.53 -6.48 23.05
N GLY A 240 -1.22 -6.64 22.89
CA GLY A 240 -0.60 -7.07 21.66
C GLY A 240 0.17 -5.97 20.93
N TYR A 241 0.24 -6.10 19.61
CA TYR A 241 1.13 -5.35 18.75
C TYR A 241 0.90 -3.82 18.79
N THR A 242 -0.36 -3.36 18.92
CA THR A 242 -0.68 -1.94 19.03
C THR A 242 -0.30 -1.31 20.39
N ALA A 243 -0.12 -2.11 21.43
CA ALA A 243 0.44 -1.61 22.69
C ALA A 243 1.88 -1.09 22.52
N SER A 244 2.57 -1.51 21.46
CA SER A 244 3.89 -1.00 21.07
C SER A 244 3.87 0.34 20.34
N TYR A 245 2.69 0.91 19.98
CA TYR A 245 2.54 2.31 19.53
C TYR A 245 2.81 3.34 20.66
N SER A 246 3.87 3.12 21.37
CA SER A 246 4.28 4.03 22.43
C SER A 246 5.17 5.13 21.86
N PHE A 247 4.68 6.35 21.85
CA PHE A 247 5.49 7.55 21.61
C PHE A 247 6.52 7.82 22.73
N SER A 248 6.65 6.90 23.69
CA SER A 248 7.55 7.05 24.85
C SER A 248 9.03 6.84 24.50
N ASN A 249 9.34 6.17 23.39
CA ASN A 249 10.73 5.90 22.99
C ASN A 249 11.20 6.88 21.92
N ILE A 250 11.47 8.12 22.32
CA ILE A 250 11.96 9.19 21.44
C ILE A 250 13.25 8.79 20.67
N PRO A 251 14.27 8.16 21.30
CA PRO A 251 15.46 7.73 20.57
C PRO A 251 15.15 6.77 19.41
N LYS A 252 14.26 5.81 19.60
CA LYS A 252 13.82 4.88 18.53
C LYS A 252 13.08 5.62 17.42
N MET A 253 12.25 6.59 17.76
CA MET A 253 11.53 7.41 16.78
C MET A 253 12.50 8.25 15.94
N LEU A 254 13.54 8.81 16.56
CA LEU A 254 14.58 9.58 15.86
C LEU A 254 15.42 8.69 14.93
N ASP A 255 15.74 7.48 15.38
CA ASP A 255 16.43 6.50 14.54
C ASP A 255 15.57 6.09 13.34
N SER A 256 14.30 5.77 13.55
CA SER A 256 13.32 5.47 12.49
C SER A 256 13.17 6.65 11.52
N PHE A 257 13.11 7.88 12.03
CA PHE A 257 13.05 9.08 11.19
C PHE A 257 14.33 9.26 10.37
N THR A 258 15.49 9.06 10.98
CA THR A 258 16.79 9.13 10.28
C THR A 258 16.89 8.07 9.18
N HIS A 259 16.45 6.86 9.48
CA HIS A 259 16.38 5.78 8.50
C HIS A 259 15.43 6.12 7.34
N TRP A 260 14.25 6.65 7.65
CA TRP A 260 13.30 7.14 6.66
C TRP A 260 13.89 8.25 5.79
N VAL A 261 14.55 9.26 6.37
CA VAL A 261 15.21 10.32 5.60
C VAL A 261 16.26 9.75 4.64
N ARG A 262 17.06 8.81 5.10
CA ARG A 262 18.13 8.21 4.29
C ARG A 262 17.62 7.32 3.16
N LYS A 263 16.57 6.56 3.39
CA LYS A 263 16.07 5.59 2.39
C LYS A 263 14.87 6.12 1.60
N ASP A 264 13.90 6.68 2.27
CA ASP A 264 12.61 6.98 1.64
C ASP A 264 12.55 8.38 1.06
N LEU A 265 13.20 9.37 1.68
CA LEU A 265 13.29 10.71 1.12
C LEU A 265 14.08 10.71 -0.19
N LEU A 266 15.08 9.83 -0.33
CA LEU A 266 15.81 9.67 -1.58
C LEU A 266 14.90 9.20 -2.73
N ASN A 267 13.89 8.38 -2.46
CA ASN A 267 12.92 7.96 -3.47
C ASN A 267 12.01 9.10 -3.94
N HIS A 268 11.83 10.12 -3.10
CA HIS A 268 11.08 11.33 -3.45
C HIS A 268 11.96 12.36 -4.16
N SER A 269 13.28 12.26 -4.00
CA SER A 269 14.23 13.28 -4.47
C SER A 269 14.10 13.62 -5.97
N PRO A 270 13.87 12.67 -6.90
CA PRO A 270 13.72 13.03 -8.32
C PRO A 270 12.57 14.02 -8.54
N TRP A 271 11.43 13.80 -7.89
CA TRP A 271 10.27 14.67 -8.01
C TRP A 271 10.44 16.00 -7.29
N ILE A 272 11.15 16.02 -6.16
CA ILE A 272 11.52 17.26 -5.47
C ILE A 272 12.44 18.09 -6.37
N ILE A 273 13.44 17.47 -6.99
CA ILE A 273 14.35 18.14 -7.93
C ILE A 273 13.58 18.71 -9.12
N ILE A 274 12.69 17.91 -9.72
CA ILE A 274 11.83 18.38 -10.83
C ILE A 274 10.99 19.59 -10.38
N ALA A 275 10.38 19.54 -9.19
CA ALA A 275 9.60 20.65 -8.66
C ALA A 275 10.47 21.92 -8.48
N LEU A 276 11.67 21.80 -7.92
CA LEU A 276 12.61 22.90 -7.78
C LEU A 276 13.04 23.47 -9.13
N LEU A 277 13.36 22.61 -10.09
CA LEU A 277 13.72 23.04 -11.46
C LEU A 277 12.57 23.76 -12.17
N LEU A 278 11.32 23.39 -11.88
CA LEU A 278 10.15 24.07 -12.43
C LEU A 278 9.90 25.43 -11.76
N VAL A 279 10.28 25.62 -10.51
CA VAL A 279 10.12 26.91 -9.80
C VAL A 279 11.05 27.97 -10.38
N LEU A 280 12.29 27.64 -10.72
CA LEU A 280 13.30 28.59 -11.16
C LEU A 280 12.86 29.40 -12.41
N PRO A 281 12.41 28.80 -13.53
CA PRO A 281 11.97 29.57 -14.69
C PRO A 281 10.65 30.31 -14.45
N THR A 282 9.73 29.75 -13.62
CA THR A 282 8.45 30.38 -13.33
C THR A 282 8.56 31.59 -12.42
N SER A 283 9.51 31.59 -11.45
CA SER A 283 9.78 32.76 -10.62
C SER A 283 10.31 33.92 -11.45
N ASN A 284 11.19 33.67 -12.41
CA ASN A 284 11.71 34.71 -13.34
C ASN A 284 10.59 35.31 -14.21
N GLN A 285 9.68 34.47 -14.71
CA GLN A 285 8.55 34.91 -15.51
C GLN A 285 7.53 35.70 -14.68
N TYR A 286 7.27 35.25 -13.43
CA TYR A 286 6.41 35.95 -12.48
C TYR A 286 6.93 37.34 -12.11
N LEU A 287 8.23 37.47 -11.81
CA LEU A 287 8.88 38.74 -11.51
C LEU A 287 8.83 39.72 -12.69
N ARG A 288 8.88 39.21 -13.94
CA ARG A 288 8.83 40.05 -15.14
C ARG A 288 7.43 40.52 -15.53
N THR A 289 6.38 39.74 -15.19
CA THR A 289 5.03 39.99 -15.76
C THR A 289 4.03 40.53 -14.74
N GLN A 290 4.40 40.66 -13.43
CA GLN A 290 3.47 40.98 -12.34
C GLN A 290 2.17 40.16 -12.39
N ALA A 291 2.26 38.91 -12.85
CA ALA A 291 1.13 38.05 -13.13
C ALA A 291 0.38 37.66 -11.85
N ARG A 292 -0.88 37.22 -12.02
CA ARG A 292 -1.74 36.71 -10.94
C ARG A 292 -1.06 35.56 -10.19
N PRO A 293 -1.38 35.35 -8.92
CA PRO A 293 -0.80 34.25 -8.13
C PRO A 293 -1.00 32.92 -8.88
N VAL A 294 0.09 32.14 -8.97
CA VAL A 294 0.13 30.85 -9.69
C VAL A 294 -0.87 29.87 -9.10
N PHE A 295 -1.14 29.98 -7.79
CA PHE A 295 -2.03 29.06 -7.06
C PHE A 295 -3.26 29.79 -6.50
N THR A 296 -4.43 29.16 -6.71
CA THR A 296 -5.67 29.53 -6.02
C THR A 296 -5.66 29.04 -4.56
N ARG A 297 -6.55 29.61 -3.72
CA ARG A 297 -6.73 29.15 -2.33
C ARG A 297 -7.07 27.66 -2.25
N LYS A 298 -7.85 27.13 -3.19
CA LYS A 298 -8.23 25.71 -3.26
C LYS A 298 -7.00 24.82 -3.54
N GLN A 299 -6.12 25.25 -4.42
CA GLN A 299 -4.90 24.53 -4.76
C GLN A 299 -3.89 24.51 -3.60
N LEU A 300 -3.70 25.67 -2.93
CA LEU A 300 -2.88 25.76 -1.74
C LEU A 300 -3.43 24.88 -0.60
N TRP A 301 -4.75 24.86 -0.44
CA TRP A 301 -5.39 23.94 0.50
C TRP A 301 -5.12 22.48 0.14
N GLY A 302 -5.21 22.09 -1.14
CA GLY A 302 -4.91 20.72 -1.56
C GLY A 302 -3.45 20.32 -1.32
N ILE A 303 -2.51 21.23 -1.58
CA ILE A 303 -1.10 21.01 -1.27
C ILE A 303 -0.92 20.79 0.25
N LEU A 304 -1.52 21.65 1.07
CA LEU A 304 -1.50 21.50 2.53
C LEU A 304 -2.16 20.18 2.98
N THR A 305 -3.28 19.79 2.37
CA THR A 305 -3.94 18.52 2.66
C THR A 305 -3.00 17.34 2.43
N GLY A 306 -2.31 17.28 1.30
CA GLY A 306 -1.32 16.23 1.02
C GLY A 306 -0.18 16.21 2.02
N LEU A 307 0.34 17.38 2.40
CA LEU A 307 1.39 17.50 3.42
C LEU A 307 0.91 17.01 4.80
N LEU A 308 -0.32 17.36 5.20
CA LEU A 308 -0.90 16.92 6.47
C LEU A 308 -1.14 15.39 6.49
N LEU A 309 -1.65 14.83 5.39
CA LEU A 309 -1.82 13.39 5.24
C LEU A 309 -0.49 12.65 5.31
N TYR A 310 0.51 13.13 4.58
CA TYR A 310 1.86 12.58 4.58
C TYR A 310 2.49 12.62 5.97
N SER A 311 2.50 13.79 6.60
CA SER A 311 3.09 13.98 7.94
C SER A 311 2.35 13.20 9.01
N GLY A 312 1.02 13.20 8.99
CA GLY A 312 0.19 12.48 9.96
C GLY A 312 0.40 10.96 9.86
N TYR A 313 0.49 10.43 8.65
CA TYR A 313 0.77 9.01 8.44
C TYR A 313 2.20 8.63 8.84
N LEU A 314 3.19 9.45 8.46
CA LEU A 314 4.59 9.26 8.84
C LEU A 314 4.76 9.24 10.37
N LEU A 315 4.14 10.18 11.09
CA LEU A 315 4.23 10.26 12.55
C LEU A 315 3.78 8.96 13.24
N ILE A 316 2.75 8.30 12.73
CA ILE A 316 2.30 7.00 13.26
C ILE A 316 3.28 5.87 12.94
N LEU A 317 4.01 5.95 11.83
CA LEU A 317 4.98 4.93 11.47
C LEU A 317 6.31 5.05 12.25
N LEU A 318 6.65 6.22 12.79
CA LEU A 318 7.93 6.44 13.46
C LEU A 318 8.22 5.51 14.65
N PRO A 319 7.25 5.12 15.51
CA PRO A 319 7.47 4.14 16.57
C PRO A 319 7.82 2.74 16.06
N TRP A 320 7.54 2.46 14.80
CA TRP A 320 7.78 1.20 14.12
C TRP A 320 8.98 1.39 13.22
N ASN A 321 9.97 0.54 13.27
CA ASN A 321 10.99 0.55 12.22
C ASN A 321 10.27 0.36 10.89
N THR A 322 10.28 1.39 10.06
CA THR A 322 9.55 1.49 8.79
C THR A 322 9.68 0.22 7.97
N ILE A 323 8.63 -0.56 7.96
CA ILE A 323 8.54 -1.77 7.15
C ILE A 323 8.04 -1.34 5.77
N SER A 324 8.68 -1.84 4.72
CA SER A 324 8.55 -1.40 3.33
C SER A 324 7.11 -1.21 2.84
N TYR A 325 6.23 -2.18 3.05
CA TYR A 325 4.85 -2.09 2.55
C TYR A 325 3.98 -1.07 3.30
N TYR A 326 4.30 -0.75 4.56
CA TYR A 326 3.61 0.33 5.29
C TYR A 326 3.92 1.72 4.74
N ALA A 327 5.00 1.88 3.98
CA ALA A 327 5.36 3.14 3.37
C ALA A 327 4.59 3.43 2.06
N GLY A 328 3.87 2.45 1.50
CA GLY A 328 3.07 2.63 0.28
C GLY A 328 2.13 3.85 0.30
N PRO A 329 1.33 4.08 1.38
CA PRO A 329 0.49 5.26 1.51
C PRO A 329 1.23 6.59 1.46
N LEU A 330 2.48 6.66 1.95
CA LEU A 330 3.30 7.88 1.86
C LEU A 330 3.53 8.29 0.41
N GLY A 331 3.70 7.33 -0.51
CA GLY A 331 3.81 7.60 -1.94
C GLY A 331 2.56 8.27 -2.52
N VAL A 332 1.38 7.81 -2.14
CA VAL A 332 0.10 8.39 -2.55
C VAL A 332 -0.07 9.80 -2.00
N PHE A 333 0.22 9.98 -0.70
CA PHE A 333 0.09 11.28 -0.04
C PHE A 333 1.13 12.31 -0.53
N PHE A 334 2.32 11.88 -0.92
CA PHE A 334 3.31 12.72 -1.58
C PHE A 334 2.91 13.07 -3.03
N ALA A 335 2.42 12.09 -3.79
CA ALA A 335 2.03 12.30 -5.17
C ALA A 335 0.88 13.33 -5.30
N PHE A 336 -0.02 13.39 -4.32
CA PHE A 336 -1.18 14.27 -4.36
C PHE A 336 -0.82 15.77 -4.42
N PRO A 337 -0.05 16.36 -3.49
CA PRO A 337 0.37 17.77 -3.57
C PRO A 337 1.30 18.03 -4.74
N MET A 338 2.18 17.07 -5.09
CA MET A 338 3.10 17.20 -6.20
C MET A 338 2.38 17.25 -7.54
N ALA A 339 1.33 16.46 -7.72
CA ALA A 339 0.52 16.49 -8.95
C ALA A 339 -0.22 17.82 -9.11
N ILE A 340 -0.79 18.37 -8.03
CA ILE A 340 -1.42 19.69 -8.03
C ILE A 340 -0.39 20.75 -8.42
N PHE A 341 0.79 20.70 -7.81
CA PHE A 341 1.88 21.65 -8.08
C PHE A 341 2.35 21.57 -9.54
N ILE A 342 2.75 20.38 -10.01
CA ILE A 342 3.29 20.17 -11.35
C ILE A 342 2.24 20.53 -12.42
N ALA A 343 0.98 20.15 -12.23
CA ALA A 343 -0.09 20.49 -13.17
C ALA A 343 -0.28 22.00 -13.33
N GLN A 344 0.04 22.82 -12.31
CA GLN A 344 -0.02 24.28 -12.41
C GLN A 344 1.22 24.88 -13.05
N VAL A 345 2.40 24.37 -12.70
CA VAL A 345 3.67 25.01 -13.05
C VAL A 345 4.23 24.53 -14.40
N LEU A 346 4.05 23.24 -14.73
CA LEU A 346 4.59 22.64 -15.95
C LEU A 346 4.12 23.35 -17.24
N PRO A 347 2.84 23.77 -17.40
CA PRO A 347 2.42 24.52 -18.59
C PRO A 347 3.07 25.89 -18.75
N LEU A 348 3.64 26.42 -17.67
CA LEU A 348 4.36 27.72 -17.66
C LEU A 348 5.85 27.54 -18.01
N SER A 349 6.35 26.31 -18.06
CA SER A 349 7.72 25.98 -18.42
C SER A 349 7.91 25.92 -19.94
N GLY A 350 9.17 25.95 -20.41
CA GLY A 350 9.49 25.82 -21.82
C GLY A 350 9.05 24.47 -22.41
N SER A 351 8.80 24.44 -23.72
CA SER A 351 8.29 23.26 -24.45
C SER A 351 9.15 22.01 -24.27
N ILE A 352 10.46 22.16 -24.15
CA ILE A 352 11.40 21.07 -23.90
C ILE A 352 11.10 20.42 -22.54
N ILE A 353 10.94 21.20 -21.48
CA ILE A 353 10.67 20.70 -20.14
C ILE A 353 9.33 19.94 -20.09
N GLN A 354 8.31 20.45 -20.81
CA GLN A 354 7.00 19.81 -20.91
C GLN A 354 7.05 18.42 -21.54
N VAL A 355 8.04 18.13 -22.37
CA VAL A 355 8.27 16.81 -23.01
C VAL A 355 9.21 15.96 -22.16
N VAL A 356 10.28 16.53 -21.63
CA VAL A 356 11.31 15.81 -20.88
C VAL A 356 10.74 15.22 -19.58
N VAL A 357 9.86 15.93 -18.87
CA VAL A 357 9.32 15.46 -17.58
C VAL A 357 8.48 14.18 -17.72
N PRO A 358 7.52 14.05 -18.66
CA PRO A 358 6.81 12.80 -18.89
C PRO A 358 7.72 11.64 -19.35
N ILE A 359 8.72 11.92 -20.20
CA ILE A 359 9.70 10.90 -20.62
C ILE A 359 10.51 10.41 -19.44
N PHE A 360 10.97 11.31 -18.58
CA PHE A 360 11.65 10.93 -17.34
C PHE A 360 10.75 10.06 -16.46
N ALA A 361 9.46 10.46 -16.29
CA ALA A 361 8.49 9.68 -15.54
C ALA A 361 8.32 8.26 -16.11
N LEU A 362 8.26 8.13 -17.45
CA LEU A 362 8.17 6.84 -18.13
C LEU A 362 9.38 5.96 -17.82
N LEU A 363 10.59 6.48 -18.05
CA LEU A 363 11.82 5.72 -17.82
C LEU A 363 11.97 5.32 -16.36
N PHE A 364 11.67 6.23 -15.44
CA PHE A 364 11.78 5.97 -14.02
C PHE A 364 10.76 4.92 -13.56
N ASN A 365 9.49 5.03 -13.98
CA ASN A 365 8.44 4.05 -13.67
C ASN A 365 8.74 2.67 -14.27
N MET A 366 9.31 2.62 -15.48
CA MET A 366 9.78 1.36 -16.06
C MET A 366 10.86 0.71 -15.21
N LEU A 367 11.87 1.46 -14.78
CA LEU A 367 12.93 0.94 -13.93
C LEU A 367 12.39 0.41 -12.60
N VAL A 368 11.54 1.17 -11.94
CA VAL A 368 10.96 0.78 -10.63
C VAL A 368 10.03 -0.43 -10.78
N SER A 369 9.16 -0.44 -11.80
CA SER A 369 8.26 -1.57 -12.04
C SER A 369 9.03 -2.83 -12.41
N GLN A 370 10.05 -2.72 -13.27
CA GLN A 370 10.87 -3.86 -13.67
C GLN A 370 11.65 -4.43 -12.47
N TRP A 371 12.20 -3.57 -11.63
CA TRP A 371 12.86 -4.02 -10.41
C TRP A 371 11.89 -4.78 -9.48
N ALA A 372 10.69 -4.25 -9.25
CA ALA A 372 9.68 -4.89 -8.41
C ALA A 372 9.21 -6.23 -9.01
N LEU A 373 8.92 -6.26 -10.31
CA LEU A 373 8.53 -7.49 -11.02
C LEU A 373 9.63 -8.55 -10.98
N THR A 374 10.89 -8.17 -11.21
CA THR A 374 12.00 -9.11 -11.16
C THR A 374 12.15 -9.73 -9.77
N ARG A 375 12.00 -8.92 -8.71
CA ARG A 375 12.05 -9.41 -7.34
C ARG A 375 10.95 -10.47 -7.07
N GLU A 376 9.72 -10.17 -7.43
CA GLU A 376 8.59 -11.07 -7.19
C GLU A 376 8.60 -12.28 -8.12
N SER A 377 8.93 -12.10 -9.40
CA SER A 377 9.05 -13.20 -10.35
C SER A 377 10.09 -14.24 -9.92
N LEU A 378 11.24 -13.80 -9.42
CA LEU A 378 12.25 -14.70 -8.89
C LEU A 378 11.77 -15.48 -7.67
N TYR A 379 10.97 -14.84 -6.80
CA TYR A 379 10.39 -15.51 -5.66
C TYR A 379 9.38 -16.60 -6.08
N HIS A 380 8.48 -16.28 -7.01
CA HIS A 380 7.50 -17.25 -7.50
C HIS A 380 8.15 -18.40 -8.28
N TYR A 381 9.16 -18.10 -9.09
CA TYR A 381 9.93 -19.12 -9.79
C TYR A 381 10.66 -20.07 -8.81
N ASP A 382 11.31 -19.54 -7.79
CA ASP A 382 11.93 -20.35 -6.75
C ASP A 382 10.91 -21.18 -5.96
N THR A 383 9.72 -20.63 -5.71
CA THR A 383 8.62 -21.35 -5.06
C THR A 383 8.15 -22.52 -5.94
N GLN A 384 8.03 -22.32 -7.25
CA GLN A 384 7.71 -23.38 -8.20
C GLN A 384 8.76 -24.50 -8.18
N ASN A 385 10.04 -24.16 -8.17
CA ASN A 385 11.11 -25.12 -8.07
C ASN A 385 11.05 -25.92 -6.76
N LEU A 386 10.77 -25.25 -5.62
CA LEU A 386 10.56 -25.94 -4.35
C LEU A 386 9.37 -26.93 -4.43
N MET A 387 8.23 -26.48 -4.99
CA MET A 387 7.05 -27.35 -5.11
C MET A 387 7.31 -28.58 -5.98
N SER A 388 7.94 -28.38 -7.14
CA SER A 388 8.33 -29.49 -8.02
C SER A 388 9.30 -30.46 -7.34
N TRP A 389 10.21 -29.94 -6.52
CA TRP A 389 11.11 -30.78 -5.73
C TRP A 389 10.38 -31.58 -4.64
N ILE A 390 9.41 -30.96 -3.93
CA ILE A 390 8.60 -31.63 -2.92
C ILE A 390 7.76 -32.74 -3.56
N GLU A 391 7.09 -32.47 -4.68
CA GLU A 391 6.27 -33.44 -5.42
C GLU A 391 7.10 -34.62 -5.94
N GLY A 392 8.34 -34.35 -6.40
CA GLY A 392 9.26 -35.37 -6.87
C GLY A 392 9.95 -36.16 -5.76
N ASN A 393 9.80 -35.79 -4.47
CA ASN A 393 10.53 -36.41 -3.38
C ASN A 393 9.66 -37.41 -2.59
N PRO A 394 9.98 -38.74 -2.65
CA PRO A 394 9.20 -39.77 -1.98
C PRO A 394 9.07 -39.57 -0.45
N SER A 395 10.01 -38.82 0.17
CA SER A 395 9.97 -38.52 1.60
C SER A 395 8.76 -37.68 1.99
N PHE A 396 8.19 -36.89 1.07
CA PHE A 396 7.00 -36.09 1.31
C PHE A 396 5.69 -36.77 0.89
N GLN A 397 5.76 -37.91 0.19
CA GLN A 397 4.59 -38.68 -0.19
C GLN A 397 4.06 -39.58 0.92
N ASN A 398 4.87 -39.80 1.98
CA ASN A 398 4.47 -40.62 3.12
C ASN A 398 3.92 -39.77 4.25
N ASP A 399 2.65 -39.99 4.65
CA ASP A 399 1.95 -39.25 5.70
C ASP A 399 2.66 -39.21 7.05
N ALA A 400 3.36 -40.30 7.42
CA ALA A 400 4.14 -40.34 8.66
C ALA A 400 5.32 -39.36 8.64
N ARG A 401 5.93 -39.12 7.49
CA ARG A 401 7.06 -38.17 7.33
C ARG A 401 6.59 -36.73 7.15
N ARG A 402 5.40 -36.51 6.57
CA ARG A 402 4.80 -35.17 6.46
C ARG A 402 4.64 -34.49 7.82
N LYS A 403 4.32 -35.26 8.87
CA LYS A 403 4.22 -34.76 10.25
C LYS A 403 5.55 -34.31 10.87
N LEU A 404 6.68 -34.58 10.20
CA LEU A 404 8.00 -34.19 10.62
C LEU A 404 8.53 -32.91 9.92
N VAL A 405 7.70 -32.28 9.09
CA VAL A 405 8.05 -31.08 8.32
C VAL A 405 7.64 -29.84 9.08
N ASP A 406 8.60 -28.96 9.32
CA ASP A 406 8.38 -27.63 9.92
C ASP A 406 8.83 -26.53 8.95
N CYS A 407 8.32 -25.31 9.14
CA CYS A 407 8.76 -24.14 8.39
C CYS A 407 9.22 -23.03 9.32
N ASN A 408 10.20 -22.24 8.89
CA ASN A 408 10.72 -21.13 9.68
C ASN A 408 9.77 -19.93 9.75
N ALA A 409 8.74 -19.88 8.92
CA ALA A 409 7.77 -18.80 8.88
C ALA A 409 6.39 -19.35 8.56
N MET A 410 5.35 -18.77 9.17
CA MET A 410 3.94 -19.11 8.90
C MET A 410 3.59 -18.89 7.42
N GLU A 411 4.19 -17.90 6.82
CA GLU A 411 4.01 -17.53 5.43
C GLU A 411 4.53 -18.63 4.48
N ALA A 412 5.68 -19.22 4.81
CA ALA A 412 6.26 -20.33 4.04
C ALA A 412 5.36 -21.57 4.09
N ALA A 413 4.90 -21.91 5.30
CA ALA A 413 4.00 -23.03 5.51
C ALA A 413 2.71 -22.89 4.70
N GLY A 414 2.26 -21.65 4.54
CA GLY A 414 1.05 -21.38 3.80
C GLY A 414 1.15 -21.54 2.32
N ALA A 415 2.17 -21.01 1.72
CA ALA A 415 2.43 -21.21 0.31
C ALA A 415 2.48 -22.72 -0.01
N ILE A 416 3.17 -23.49 0.83
CA ILE A 416 3.31 -24.94 0.66
C ILE A 416 1.97 -25.66 0.88
N THR A 417 1.24 -25.34 1.95
CA THR A 417 -0.05 -25.99 2.26
C THR A 417 -1.12 -25.70 1.21
N SER A 418 -1.16 -24.50 0.66
CA SER A 418 -2.13 -24.14 -0.37
C SER A 418 -1.89 -24.89 -1.68
N HIS A 419 -0.63 -25.19 -1.99
CA HIS A 419 -0.26 -25.94 -3.19
C HIS A 419 -0.46 -27.45 -3.03
N LEU A 420 -0.04 -28.01 -1.90
CA LEU A 420 -0.12 -29.47 -1.62
C LEU A 420 -1.48 -29.93 -1.09
N GLY A 421 -2.40 -29.01 -0.87
CA GLY A 421 -3.74 -29.28 -0.35
C GLY A 421 -3.85 -29.23 1.18
N ARG A 422 -5.10 -29.22 1.68
CA ARG A 422 -5.43 -29.07 3.12
C ARG A 422 -4.92 -30.20 4.00
N ASP A 423 -4.64 -31.37 3.41
CA ASP A 423 -4.15 -32.56 4.13
C ASP A 423 -2.67 -32.49 4.49
N PHE A 424 -1.95 -31.52 3.93
CA PHE A 424 -0.57 -31.24 4.30
C PHE A 424 -0.54 -30.37 5.57
N ALA A 425 -0.83 -30.98 6.70
CA ALA A 425 -0.82 -30.31 7.99
C ALA A 425 0.64 -30.09 8.45
N LEU A 426 1.17 -28.90 8.21
CA LEU A 426 2.40 -28.44 8.82
C LEU A 426 2.11 -28.08 10.28
N ASP A 427 2.93 -28.59 11.18
CA ASP A 427 2.83 -28.26 12.61
C ASP A 427 3.49 -26.87 12.85
N LEU A 428 2.71 -25.83 12.51
CA LEU A 428 3.14 -24.42 12.49
C LEU A 428 3.67 -23.83 13.81
N PRO A 429 3.19 -24.28 15.01
CA PRO A 429 3.67 -23.72 16.26
C PRO A 429 5.11 -24.13 16.65
N GLY A 430 5.67 -25.16 15.99
CA GLY A 430 6.90 -25.80 16.47
C GLY A 430 8.13 -24.91 16.42
N PHE A 431 8.43 -24.30 15.29
CA PHE A 431 9.71 -23.61 15.09
C PHE A 431 9.83 -22.29 15.84
N ILE A 432 8.79 -21.45 15.83
CA ILE A 432 8.82 -20.13 16.46
C ILE A 432 8.96 -20.24 17.99
N TYR A 433 8.42 -21.31 18.59
CA TYR A 433 8.37 -21.50 20.05
C TYR A 433 9.44 -22.44 20.61
N ARG A 434 9.99 -23.37 19.82
CA ARG A 434 10.94 -24.38 20.34
C ARG A 434 12.40 -23.98 20.20
N GLY A 435 12.70 -23.05 19.30
CA GLY A 435 14.07 -22.73 18.94
C GLY A 435 14.78 -23.90 18.20
N PRO A 436 15.85 -23.61 17.44
CA PRO A 436 16.49 -24.58 16.55
C PRO A 436 17.14 -25.77 17.25
N ASN A 437 17.54 -25.62 18.52
CA ASN A 437 18.27 -26.64 19.28
C ASN A 437 17.37 -27.79 19.81
N ASN A 438 16.05 -27.65 19.73
CA ASN A 438 15.11 -28.61 20.31
C ASN A 438 14.45 -29.53 19.26
N TYR A 439 14.97 -29.58 18.05
CA TYR A 439 14.46 -30.48 17.02
C TYR A 439 15.08 -31.88 17.15
N PRO A 440 14.24 -32.92 17.22
CA PRO A 440 14.74 -34.29 17.20
C PRO A 440 15.33 -34.65 15.82
N PRO A 441 16.27 -35.61 15.76
CA PRO A 441 16.77 -36.13 14.49
C PRO A 441 15.65 -36.62 13.57
N GLY A 442 15.84 -36.44 12.25
CA GLY A 442 14.87 -36.85 11.24
C GLY A 442 13.81 -35.78 10.92
N ARG A 443 13.81 -34.63 11.61
CA ARG A 443 12.94 -33.50 11.25
C ARG A 443 13.41 -32.82 9.96
N ILE A 444 12.45 -32.42 9.14
CA ILE A 444 12.68 -31.64 7.91
C ILE A 444 12.25 -30.20 8.20
N LEU A 445 13.14 -29.26 7.89
CA LEU A 445 12.89 -27.83 8.01
C LEU A 445 12.89 -27.19 6.62
N ILE A 446 11.78 -26.61 6.21
CA ILE A 446 11.69 -25.76 5.03
C ILE A 446 11.95 -24.31 5.48
N TYR A 447 13.02 -23.72 5.00
CA TYR A 447 13.51 -22.42 5.40
C TYR A 447 13.39 -21.42 4.23
N THR A 448 12.77 -20.27 4.47
CA THR A 448 12.87 -19.15 3.54
C THR A 448 13.91 -18.14 4.03
N VAL A 449 14.89 -17.86 3.18
CA VAL A 449 15.96 -16.88 3.48
C VAL A 449 15.48 -15.42 3.41
N ARG A 450 14.23 -15.20 3.04
CA ARG A 450 13.63 -13.85 2.98
C ARG A 450 13.63 -13.15 4.34
N PHE A 451 13.64 -13.90 5.44
CA PHE A 451 13.59 -13.38 6.82
C PHE A 451 14.93 -13.45 7.56
N GLY A 452 16.00 -13.81 6.91
CA GLY A 452 17.35 -13.87 7.48
C GLY A 452 18.17 -15.05 7.00
N SER A 453 19.45 -15.08 7.35
CA SER A 453 20.33 -16.21 7.04
C SER A 453 20.07 -17.40 7.98
N PRO A 454 20.07 -18.65 7.48
CA PRO A 454 19.98 -19.83 8.34
C PRO A 454 21.04 -19.88 9.43
N SER A 455 22.27 -19.48 9.11
CA SER A 455 23.39 -19.43 10.07
C SER A 455 23.16 -18.52 11.26
N ASP A 456 22.28 -17.52 11.12
CA ASP A 456 21.91 -16.60 12.21
C ASP A 456 20.89 -17.21 13.17
N VAL A 457 20.26 -18.32 12.78
CA VAL A 457 19.10 -18.89 13.46
C VAL A 457 19.41 -20.28 14.07
N PHE A 458 20.22 -21.11 13.40
CA PHE A 458 20.54 -22.45 13.89
C PHE A 458 21.95 -22.92 13.45
N PRO A 459 22.58 -23.86 14.20
CA PRO A 459 23.87 -24.44 13.81
C PRO A 459 23.68 -25.34 12.59
N VAL A 460 24.02 -24.79 11.41
CA VAL A 460 23.81 -25.45 10.11
C VAL A 460 24.56 -26.78 10.01
N GLU A 461 25.65 -26.95 10.76
CA GLU A 461 26.46 -28.17 10.78
C GLU A 461 25.71 -29.42 11.28
N GLU A 462 24.64 -29.22 12.06
CA GLU A 462 23.80 -30.32 12.56
C GLU A 462 22.69 -30.71 11.58
N TRP A 463 22.66 -30.10 10.39
CA TRP A 463 21.61 -30.27 9.40
C TRP A 463 22.19 -30.59 8.04
N THR A 464 21.59 -31.54 7.34
CA THR A 464 21.93 -31.82 5.94
C THR A 464 21.03 -31.02 5.01
N THR A 465 21.60 -30.27 4.08
CA THR A 465 20.83 -29.56 3.06
C THR A 465 20.28 -30.54 2.04
N LEU A 466 18.97 -30.58 1.88
CA LEU A 466 18.28 -31.43 0.91
C LEU A 466 17.94 -30.67 -0.38
N PHE A 467 17.63 -29.37 -0.26
CA PHE A 467 17.29 -28.49 -1.37
C PHE A 467 17.85 -27.09 -1.10
N TYR A 468 18.29 -26.42 -2.16
CA TYR A 468 18.84 -25.06 -2.06
C TYR A 468 18.43 -24.25 -3.30
N SER A 469 17.80 -23.09 -3.05
CA SER A 469 17.58 -22.05 -4.05
C SER A 469 17.83 -20.67 -3.47
N LYS A 470 17.58 -19.60 -4.23
CA LYS A 470 17.82 -18.24 -3.77
C LYS A 470 16.94 -17.85 -2.57
N TYR A 471 15.68 -18.30 -2.56
CA TYR A 471 14.69 -17.91 -1.53
C TYR A 471 14.30 -19.07 -0.62
N TRP A 472 14.58 -20.33 -1.00
CA TRP A 472 14.18 -21.52 -0.28
C TRP A 472 15.31 -22.47 -0.05
N GLN A 473 15.34 -23.03 1.13
CA GLN A 473 16.29 -24.06 1.51
C GLN A 473 15.56 -25.13 2.33
N VAL A 474 15.89 -26.39 2.13
CA VAL A 474 15.31 -27.50 2.90
C VAL A 474 16.43 -28.24 3.60
N TYR A 475 16.26 -28.46 4.89
CA TYR A 475 17.22 -29.08 5.76
C TYR A 475 16.64 -30.31 6.45
N LEU A 476 17.45 -31.33 6.63
CA LEU A 476 17.16 -32.51 7.43
C LEU A 476 18.03 -32.46 8.67
N LYS A 477 17.41 -32.56 9.87
CA LYS A 477 18.14 -32.68 11.12
C LYS A 477 18.81 -34.04 11.18
N LEU A 478 20.13 -34.09 11.39
CA LEU A 478 20.95 -35.30 11.50
C LEU A 478 20.70 -36.05 12.81
#